data_21babcc73bcdb94ac520cb7e41dbf1ed
#
_entry.id   21babcc73bcdb94ac520cb7e41dbf1ed
#
_cell.length_a   1.000
_cell.length_b   1.000
_cell.length_c   1.000
_cell.angle_alpha   90.00
_cell.angle_beta   90.00
_cell.angle_gamma   90.00
#
_symmetry.space_group_name_H-M   'P 1'
#
loop_
_entity.id
_entity.type
_entity.pdbx_description
1 polymer ?
#
loop_
_entity_poly.entity_id
_entity_poly.type
_entity_poly.pdbx_seq_one_letter_code
_entity_poly.pdbx_strand_id
1 'polypeptide(L)'
;MPCRPTMTTPWEAAPPLPAMPRPATPQRSMSMLHHVGHAAPVSADRAPLLRRLSTDQQSTEKPLLREFSVDVEETFQRLLEQEDTDGDMQISISDRGPKSITLKTVKGTTAEVRGTYMLASLLQELAIAKDRGERHMVIREAQLAEDPIHRLSRMIRTMFWDNLTRRIDAEGLEKVLLDPKNRSSHRRQLLYVPENEPDMLAYYRRVAQERPDLKLDVEALPTHFTPEYVRDLNQRPGLLAIAMEKQVDELTGAVDMKGIPFVVPGARFNELYNWDSYFIALGLLEDGRLDLAKGPVDHFVFEIEHYHKIMNGNRSYYLLRSQPPFLTDFTRRVYARLVADEPSRDHKPWLKRALCAAIKEYRTVWMSEPRWDPATGLSRYHPEGLGVPPETEASHFTNLLRPYAEKYRCSVNEFTRMYDHGQVHEPELDEYFRHDRAVRESGHDTSYRVERRCANLATIDLQALLYKYEVDIAELIRDEFDDDLDGEHSAVWFERAAFRQRQVDTYLWNEGKGLYFDYDLC
;
A
#
# COMPACT_ATOMS: atom_id res chain seq x y z
N MET A 1 21.85 -8.17 -19.82
CA MET A 1 23.22 -7.75 -19.49
C MET A 1 23.56 -8.36 -18.15
N PRO A 2 24.72 -8.98 -17.93
CA PRO A 2 25.06 -9.58 -16.65
C PRO A 2 25.28 -8.47 -15.60
N CYS A 3 24.72 -8.64 -14.42
CA CYS A 3 24.99 -7.81 -13.25
C CYS A 3 26.48 -7.91 -12.87
N ARG A 4 27.31 -7.01 -13.37
CA ARG A 4 28.65 -6.82 -12.81
C ARG A 4 28.57 -5.76 -11.73
N PRO A 5 28.96 -6.06 -10.50
CA PRO A 5 29.19 -5.06 -9.48
C PRO A 5 30.55 -4.40 -9.76
N THR A 6 30.54 -3.13 -10.11
CA THR A 6 31.72 -2.27 -10.00
C THR A 6 31.59 -1.50 -8.69
N MET A 7 32.13 -2.06 -7.66
CA MET A 7 32.91 -1.45 -6.58
C MET A 7 33.04 -2.48 -5.46
N THR A 8 34.24 -2.96 -5.29
CA THR A 8 34.67 -3.80 -4.20
C THR A 8 34.71 -2.98 -2.91
N THR A 9 33.67 -3.08 -2.09
CA THR A 9 33.84 -3.06 -0.65
C THR A 9 33.83 -4.52 -0.21
N PRO A 10 34.79 -4.96 0.63
CA PRO A 10 34.82 -6.36 1.06
C PRO A 10 33.62 -6.63 1.94
N TRP A 11 32.60 -7.27 1.38
CA TRP A 11 31.61 -7.99 2.17
C TRP A 11 32.27 -9.26 2.66
N GLU A 12 32.93 -9.19 3.79
CA GLU A 12 33.20 -10.38 4.59
C GLU A 12 31.86 -11.02 4.90
N ALA A 13 31.78 -12.32 4.61
CA ALA A 13 30.64 -13.16 4.97
C ALA A 13 30.19 -12.83 6.40
N ALA A 14 28.87 -12.72 6.60
CA ALA A 14 28.31 -12.56 7.93
C ALA A 14 29.03 -13.49 8.88
N PRO A 15 29.49 -13.03 10.06
CA PRO A 15 30.32 -13.82 10.95
C PRO A 15 29.64 -15.17 11.22
N PRO A 16 30.39 -16.29 11.30
CA PRO A 16 29.82 -17.57 11.65
C PRO A 16 29.09 -17.43 12.98
N LEU A 17 27.87 -17.93 13.03
CA LEU A 17 27.05 -17.94 14.24
C LEU A 17 27.85 -18.45 15.42
N PRO A 18 27.86 -17.78 16.59
CA PRO A 18 28.60 -18.23 17.74
C PRO A 18 28.17 -19.66 18.14
N ALA A 19 29.13 -20.53 18.37
CA ALA A 19 28.88 -21.88 18.84
C ALA A 19 28.29 -21.82 20.25
N MET A 20 26.97 -22.02 20.35
CA MET A 20 26.24 -22.03 21.61
C MET A 20 26.32 -23.43 22.27
N PRO A 21 26.38 -23.52 23.60
CA PRO A 21 26.28 -24.78 24.31
C PRO A 21 24.91 -25.42 24.08
N ARG A 22 24.89 -26.71 23.81
CA ARG A 22 23.68 -27.51 23.59
C ARG A 22 22.82 -27.52 24.86
N PRO A 23 21.57 -27.02 24.85
CA PRO A 23 20.65 -27.35 25.93
C PRO A 23 20.16 -28.80 25.77
N ALA A 24 19.94 -29.46 26.88
CA ALA A 24 19.42 -30.82 26.96
C ALA A 24 18.06 -30.92 26.30
N THR A 25 17.90 -31.85 25.37
CA THR A 25 16.70 -32.11 24.57
C THR A 25 15.57 -32.65 25.43
N PRO A 26 14.35 -32.08 25.43
CA PRO A 26 13.15 -32.82 25.71
C PRO A 26 12.73 -33.55 24.42
N GLN A 27 12.75 -34.87 24.43
CA GLN A 27 12.13 -35.67 23.38
C GLN A 27 10.63 -35.35 23.32
N ARG A 28 10.18 -34.63 22.30
CA ARG A 28 8.79 -34.63 21.85
C ARG A 28 8.73 -35.14 20.42
N SER A 29 7.85 -36.10 20.23
CA SER A 29 7.57 -36.82 19.01
C SER A 29 7.27 -35.86 17.85
N MET A 30 8.09 -35.92 16.81
CA MET A 30 7.80 -35.40 15.47
C MET A 30 6.68 -36.23 14.84
N SER A 31 5.44 -35.83 15.00
CA SER A 31 4.33 -36.38 14.21
C SER A 31 3.19 -35.40 14.06
N MET A 32 3.44 -34.22 13.48
CA MET A 32 2.40 -33.34 12.95
C MET A 32 2.94 -32.23 12.04
N LEU A 33 3.72 -32.58 11.02
CA LEU A 33 4.06 -31.62 9.96
C LEU A 33 4.24 -32.33 8.61
N HIS A 34 3.29 -33.18 8.27
CA HIS A 34 3.09 -33.60 6.88
C HIS A 34 1.58 -33.68 6.66
N HIS A 35 0.98 -32.55 6.32
CA HIS A 35 -0.24 -32.43 5.50
C HIS A 35 -0.57 -30.96 5.32
N VAL A 36 0.22 -30.26 4.53
CA VAL A 36 -0.33 -29.17 3.71
C VAL A 36 -0.71 -29.83 2.40
N GLY A 37 -1.88 -30.47 2.43
CA GLY A 37 -2.50 -31.02 1.24
C GLY A 37 -2.88 -29.89 0.29
N HIS A 38 -2.61 -30.14 -1.00
CA HIS A 38 -3.17 -29.41 -2.10
C HIS A 38 -4.65 -29.14 -1.84
N ALA A 39 -5.05 -27.88 -1.87
CA ALA A 39 -6.46 -27.51 -1.85
C ALA A 39 -7.14 -28.10 -3.10
N ALA A 40 -7.91 -29.15 -2.89
CA ALA A 40 -8.85 -29.65 -3.88
C ALA A 40 -9.90 -28.55 -4.13
N PRO A 41 -10.50 -28.49 -5.33
CA PRO A 41 -11.52 -27.50 -5.65
C PRO A 41 -12.70 -27.67 -4.69
N VAL A 42 -13.03 -26.58 -3.99
CA VAL A 42 -14.17 -26.50 -3.08
C VAL A 42 -15.43 -26.70 -3.91
N SER A 43 -16.08 -27.86 -3.76
CA SER A 43 -17.41 -28.11 -4.28
C SER A 43 -18.40 -27.10 -3.69
N ALA A 44 -19.29 -26.62 -4.55
CA ALA A 44 -20.32 -25.61 -4.30
C ALA A 44 -21.45 -26.10 -3.35
N ASP A 45 -21.13 -26.59 -2.15
CA ASP A 45 -22.13 -27.02 -1.17
C ASP A 45 -21.70 -26.70 0.27
N ARG A 46 -21.59 -25.39 0.57
CA ARG A 46 -21.62 -24.87 1.94
C ARG A 46 -22.25 -23.48 2.01
N ALA A 47 -23.54 -23.40 1.75
CA ALA A 47 -24.37 -22.34 2.29
C ALA A 47 -25.34 -22.97 3.27
N PRO A 48 -25.13 -22.87 4.58
CA PRO A 48 -26.20 -22.42 5.44
C PRO A 48 -25.69 -21.72 6.73
N LEU A 49 -25.31 -20.47 6.73
CA LEU A 49 -25.12 -19.72 7.99
C LEU A 49 -25.57 -18.25 7.94
N LEU A 50 -26.15 -17.80 6.84
CA LEU A 50 -26.74 -16.44 6.73
C LEU A 50 -28.27 -16.45 6.60
N ARG A 51 -28.93 -17.50 7.10
CA ARG A 51 -30.39 -17.61 7.04
C ARG A 51 -31.03 -17.39 8.41
N ARG A 52 -30.82 -16.21 9.02
CA ARG A 52 -31.60 -15.77 10.18
C ARG A 52 -31.67 -14.27 10.34
N LEU A 53 -32.06 -13.54 9.29
CA LEU A 53 -32.54 -12.15 9.42
C LEU A 53 -33.40 -11.75 8.21
N SER A 54 -34.38 -12.54 7.84
CA SER A 54 -35.59 -12.08 7.14
C SER A 54 -36.57 -13.25 6.99
N THR A 55 -37.26 -13.58 8.04
CA THR A 55 -38.56 -14.23 7.94
C THR A 55 -39.57 -13.10 7.98
N ASP A 56 -39.90 -12.59 6.80
CA ASP A 56 -41.28 -12.27 6.45
C ASP A 56 -41.39 -11.92 4.95
N GLN A 57 -42.37 -12.57 4.36
CA GLN A 57 -42.89 -12.39 3.02
C GLN A 57 -42.12 -13.09 1.89
N GLN A 58 -42.42 -14.38 1.71
CA GLN A 58 -42.52 -14.97 0.39
C GLN A 58 -43.66 -14.26 -0.37
N SER A 59 -43.39 -13.10 -0.93
CA SER A 59 -44.16 -12.59 -2.04
C SER A 59 -43.60 -13.28 -3.29
N THR A 60 -44.48 -13.89 -4.06
CA THR A 60 -44.21 -14.33 -5.43
C THR A 60 -43.96 -13.08 -6.29
N GLU A 61 -42.82 -12.44 -6.12
CA GLU A 61 -42.45 -11.26 -6.89
C GLU A 61 -42.16 -11.68 -8.32
N LYS A 62 -42.98 -11.15 -9.23
CA LYS A 62 -42.68 -11.16 -10.66
C LYS A 62 -41.29 -10.58 -10.89
N PRO A 63 -40.48 -11.14 -11.79
CA PRO A 63 -39.18 -10.58 -12.09
C PRO A 63 -39.32 -9.09 -12.43
N LEU A 64 -38.51 -8.24 -11.82
CA LEU A 64 -38.45 -6.79 -12.06
C LEU A 64 -37.93 -6.54 -13.47
N LEU A 65 -38.85 -6.48 -14.46
CA LEU A 65 -38.52 -6.39 -15.88
C LEU A 65 -38.64 -4.96 -16.43
N ARG A 66 -38.86 -3.97 -15.54
CA ARG A 66 -39.01 -2.57 -15.99
C ARG A 66 -37.66 -1.96 -16.30
N GLU A 67 -37.64 -1.22 -17.42
CA GLU A 67 -36.52 -0.36 -17.82
C GLU A 67 -36.98 1.08 -17.87
N PHE A 68 -36.21 1.95 -17.27
CA PHE A 68 -36.51 3.39 -17.17
C PHE A 68 -35.57 4.18 -18.07
N SER A 69 -36.12 5.08 -18.88
CA SER A 69 -35.36 6.07 -19.62
C SER A 69 -35.39 7.39 -18.85
N VAL A 70 -34.23 7.85 -18.40
CA VAL A 70 -34.13 9.03 -17.55
C VAL A 70 -33.15 10.06 -18.13
N ASP A 71 -33.48 11.33 -17.98
CA ASP A 71 -32.51 12.42 -18.07
C ASP A 71 -31.70 12.43 -16.78
N VAL A 72 -30.39 12.38 -16.92
CA VAL A 72 -29.48 12.19 -15.77
C VAL A 72 -29.52 13.37 -14.82
N GLU A 73 -29.34 14.59 -15.33
CA GLU A 73 -29.27 15.79 -14.49
C GLU A 73 -30.61 16.11 -13.86
N GLU A 74 -31.69 16.11 -14.67
CA GLU A 74 -33.04 16.41 -14.16
C GLU A 74 -33.46 15.40 -13.09
N THR A 75 -33.21 14.10 -13.33
CA THR A 75 -33.63 13.07 -12.38
C THR A 75 -32.79 13.11 -11.11
N PHE A 76 -31.48 13.37 -11.23
CA PHE A 76 -30.56 13.51 -10.10
C PHE A 76 -30.99 14.66 -9.18
N GLN A 77 -31.22 15.85 -9.73
CA GLN A 77 -31.65 17.03 -8.96
C GLN A 77 -33.01 16.80 -8.30
N ARG A 78 -33.97 16.29 -9.07
CA ARG A 78 -35.32 16.00 -8.55
C ARG A 78 -35.28 14.97 -7.41
N LEU A 79 -34.41 13.96 -7.51
CA LEU A 79 -34.28 12.92 -6.48
C LEU A 79 -33.68 13.50 -5.19
N LEU A 80 -32.66 14.33 -5.29
CA LEU A 80 -32.08 15.04 -4.13
C LEU A 80 -33.09 16.00 -3.49
N GLU A 81 -33.73 16.88 -4.27
CA GLU A 81 -34.72 17.82 -3.74
C GLU A 81 -35.86 17.13 -3.00
N GLN A 82 -36.24 15.93 -3.43
CA GLN A 82 -37.38 15.20 -2.88
C GLN A 82 -37.02 14.35 -1.67
N GLU A 83 -35.84 13.75 -1.66
CA GLU A 83 -35.48 12.67 -0.73
C GLU A 83 -34.33 13.02 0.23
N ASP A 84 -33.36 13.83 -0.19
CA ASP A 84 -32.22 14.27 0.65
C ASP A 84 -32.68 15.46 1.49
N THR A 85 -33.09 15.20 2.73
CA THR A 85 -33.69 16.21 3.60
C THR A 85 -32.73 16.88 4.56
N ASP A 86 -31.50 16.37 4.67
CA ASP A 86 -30.43 16.93 5.52
C ASP A 86 -29.27 17.55 4.70
N GLY A 87 -29.29 17.37 3.37
CA GLY A 87 -28.36 18.01 2.43
C GLY A 87 -27.00 17.35 2.36
N ASP A 88 -26.89 16.08 2.76
CA ASP A 88 -25.63 15.32 2.75
C ASP A 88 -25.35 14.62 1.41
N MET A 89 -26.24 14.81 0.42
CA MET A 89 -26.22 14.19 -0.90
C MET A 89 -26.33 12.66 -0.88
N GLN A 90 -26.97 12.12 0.14
CA GLN A 90 -27.29 10.71 0.27
C GLN A 90 -28.80 10.52 0.46
N ILE A 91 -29.28 9.31 0.27
CA ILE A 91 -30.65 8.93 0.62
C ILE A 91 -30.57 7.82 1.66
N SER A 92 -30.93 8.16 2.86
CA SER A 92 -30.86 7.31 4.03
C SER A 92 -32.22 7.06 4.67
N ILE A 93 -32.28 6.21 5.69
CA ILE A 93 -33.49 5.96 6.49
C ILE A 93 -33.89 7.21 7.30
N SER A 94 -32.92 8.05 7.68
CA SER A 94 -33.14 9.27 8.48
C SER A 94 -33.80 10.40 7.69
N ASP A 95 -33.70 10.38 6.38
CA ASP A 95 -34.39 11.34 5.53
C ASP A 95 -35.90 11.23 5.62
N ARG A 96 -36.60 12.37 5.53
CA ARG A 96 -38.06 12.48 5.69
C ARG A 96 -38.82 12.47 4.37
N GLY A 97 -38.14 12.27 3.23
CA GLY A 97 -38.77 12.20 1.91
C GLY A 97 -39.76 11.02 1.77
N PRO A 98 -40.57 11.02 0.72
CA PRO A 98 -41.65 10.03 0.53
C PRO A 98 -41.12 8.60 0.23
N LYS A 99 -39.82 8.43 0.04
CA LYS A 99 -39.15 7.16 -0.32
C LYS A 99 -39.72 6.54 -1.60
N SER A 100 -40.10 7.40 -2.55
CA SER A 100 -40.58 6.95 -3.87
C SER A 100 -40.37 8.01 -4.94
N ILE A 101 -40.08 7.59 -6.16
CA ILE A 101 -39.99 8.47 -7.33
C ILE A 101 -40.69 7.82 -8.52
N THR A 102 -41.41 8.63 -9.30
CA THR A 102 -42.03 8.17 -10.55
C THR A 102 -41.10 8.44 -11.72
N LEU A 103 -40.78 7.37 -12.47
CA LEU A 103 -39.91 7.42 -13.64
C LEU A 103 -40.65 6.97 -14.89
N LYS A 104 -40.20 7.46 -16.04
CA LYS A 104 -40.75 7.08 -17.36
C LYS A 104 -40.09 5.78 -17.81
N THR A 105 -40.87 4.79 -18.17
CA THR A 105 -40.35 3.55 -18.74
C THR A 105 -39.97 3.73 -20.22
N VAL A 106 -39.10 2.87 -20.72
CA VAL A 106 -38.72 2.84 -22.14
C VAL A 106 -39.95 2.65 -23.07
N LYS A 107 -41.02 2.02 -22.56
CA LYS A 107 -42.27 1.84 -23.27
C LYS A 107 -43.20 3.07 -23.28
N GLY A 108 -42.77 4.19 -22.65
CA GLY A 108 -43.50 5.43 -22.60
C GLY A 108 -44.57 5.54 -21.50
N THR A 109 -44.75 4.53 -20.68
CA THR A 109 -45.57 4.56 -19.46
C THR A 109 -44.74 5.08 -18.28
N THR A 110 -45.41 5.47 -17.20
CA THR A 110 -44.75 5.81 -15.94
C THR A 110 -44.86 4.67 -14.95
N ALA A 111 -43.85 4.50 -14.11
CA ALA A 111 -43.89 3.58 -13.00
C ALA A 111 -43.11 4.12 -11.80
N GLU A 112 -43.54 3.73 -10.64
CA GLU A 112 -42.96 4.18 -9.37
C GLU A 112 -41.87 3.21 -8.92
N VAL A 113 -40.73 3.79 -8.50
CA VAL A 113 -39.63 3.12 -7.79
C VAL A 113 -39.74 3.49 -6.33
N ARG A 114 -39.73 2.51 -5.43
CA ARG A 114 -39.95 2.71 -4.00
C ARG A 114 -38.87 2.08 -3.13
N GLY A 115 -38.66 2.69 -1.97
CA GLY A 115 -37.78 2.20 -0.90
C GLY A 115 -36.41 2.86 -0.92
N THR A 116 -35.90 3.12 0.29
CA THR A 116 -34.64 3.83 0.53
C THR A 116 -33.48 3.22 -0.25
N TYR A 117 -33.35 1.90 -0.25
CA TYR A 117 -32.28 1.19 -0.93
C TYR A 117 -32.31 1.41 -2.46
N MET A 118 -33.49 1.28 -3.09
CA MET A 118 -33.61 1.47 -4.55
C MET A 118 -33.36 2.93 -4.95
N LEU A 119 -33.79 3.90 -4.12
CA LEU A 119 -33.57 5.32 -4.39
C LEU A 119 -32.10 5.69 -4.16
N ALA A 120 -31.45 5.19 -3.12
CA ALA A 120 -30.00 5.35 -2.92
C ALA A 120 -29.22 4.73 -4.08
N SER A 121 -29.65 3.54 -4.56
CA SER A 121 -29.06 2.91 -5.73
C SER A 121 -29.26 3.75 -6.99
N LEU A 122 -30.43 4.32 -7.20
CA LEU A 122 -30.73 5.20 -8.33
C LEU A 122 -29.86 6.46 -8.28
N LEU A 123 -29.77 7.11 -7.12
CA LEU A 123 -28.93 8.30 -6.95
C LEU A 123 -27.48 8.02 -7.33
N GLN A 124 -26.95 6.88 -6.90
CA GLN A 124 -25.58 6.47 -7.19
C GLN A 124 -25.35 6.18 -8.69
N GLU A 125 -26.27 5.49 -9.38
CA GLU A 125 -26.16 5.26 -10.82
C GLU A 125 -26.24 6.58 -11.61
N LEU A 126 -27.11 7.51 -11.19
CA LEU A 126 -27.19 8.86 -11.79
C LEU A 126 -25.90 9.66 -11.55
N ALA A 127 -25.32 9.59 -10.35
CA ALA A 127 -24.04 10.25 -10.05
C ALA A 127 -22.91 9.73 -10.94
N ILE A 128 -22.84 8.42 -11.14
CA ILE A 128 -21.85 7.78 -12.03
C ILE A 128 -22.05 8.21 -13.48
N ALA A 129 -23.28 8.21 -13.96
CA ALA A 129 -23.62 8.65 -15.32
C ALA A 129 -23.27 10.14 -15.54
N LYS A 130 -23.55 10.98 -14.54
CA LYS A 130 -23.20 12.41 -14.55
C LYS A 130 -21.68 12.62 -14.61
N ASP A 131 -20.89 11.89 -13.82
CA ASP A 131 -19.44 11.95 -13.84
C ASP A 131 -18.85 11.55 -15.20
N ARG A 132 -19.51 10.62 -15.90
CA ARG A 132 -19.18 10.22 -17.28
C ARG A 132 -19.66 11.18 -18.37
N GLY A 133 -20.38 12.25 -17.99
CA GLY A 133 -20.96 13.21 -18.94
C GLY A 133 -22.15 12.68 -19.73
N GLU A 134 -22.80 11.61 -19.28
CA GLU A 134 -23.99 11.05 -19.89
C GLU A 134 -25.21 11.96 -19.64
N ARG A 135 -25.94 12.33 -20.69
CA ARG A 135 -27.16 13.15 -20.55
C ARG A 135 -28.41 12.31 -20.33
N HIS A 136 -28.44 11.14 -20.92
CA HIS A 136 -29.56 10.20 -20.81
C HIS A 136 -29.02 8.80 -20.53
N MET A 137 -29.73 8.05 -19.71
CA MET A 137 -29.41 6.66 -19.45
C MET A 137 -30.68 5.79 -19.42
N VAL A 138 -30.48 4.50 -19.66
CA VAL A 138 -31.50 3.47 -19.43
C VAL A 138 -31.06 2.66 -18.22
N ILE A 139 -31.91 2.62 -17.20
CA ILE A 139 -31.64 1.87 -15.97
C ILE A 139 -32.70 0.77 -15.79
N ARG A 140 -32.25 -0.44 -15.43
CA ARG A 140 -33.15 -1.56 -15.15
C ARG A 140 -33.55 -1.55 -13.68
N GLU A 141 -34.82 -1.81 -13.42
CA GLU A 141 -35.32 -1.93 -12.04
C GLU A 141 -34.58 -3.02 -11.26
N ALA A 142 -34.25 -4.15 -11.91
CA ALA A 142 -33.44 -5.19 -11.31
C ALA A 142 -32.05 -4.72 -10.86
N GLN A 143 -31.46 -3.75 -11.54
CA GLN A 143 -30.18 -3.14 -11.15
C GLN A 143 -30.33 -2.28 -9.90
N LEU A 144 -31.47 -1.59 -9.74
CA LEU A 144 -31.76 -0.81 -8.51
C LEU A 144 -32.01 -1.71 -7.30
N ALA A 145 -32.56 -2.91 -7.53
CA ALA A 145 -32.87 -3.91 -6.51
C ALA A 145 -31.75 -4.96 -6.34
N GLU A 146 -30.59 -4.77 -6.98
CA GLU A 146 -29.45 -5.68 -6.92
C GLU A 146 -29.03 -5.91 -5.45
N ASP A 147 -28.70 -7.15 -5.10
CA ASP A 147 -28.18 -7.46 -3.76
C ASP A 147 -26.96 -6.58 -3.43
N PRO A 148 -26.88 -6.00 -2.22
CA PRO A 148 -25.82 -5.05 -1.86
C PRO A 148 -24.40 -5.60 -2.06
N ILE A 149 -24.15 -6.88 -1.82
CA ILE A 149 -22.83 -7.50 -1.99
C ILE A 149 -22.50 -7.63 -3.47
N HIS A 150 -23.46 -8.09 -4.28
CA HIS A 150 -23.29 -8.18 -5.73
C HIS A 150 -23.07 -6.79 -6.36
N ARG A 151 -23.84 -5.81 -5.91
CA ARG A 151 -23.70 -4.42 -6.35
C ARG A 151 -22.30 -3.87 -6.03
N LEU A 152 -21.85 -4.02 -4.79
CA LEU A 152 -20.52 -3.55 -4.37
C LEU A 152 -19.40 -4.25 -5.17
N SER A 153 -19.47 -5.57 -5.32
CA SER A 153 -18.50 -6.34 -6.11
C SER A 153 -18.46 -5.91 -7.57
N ARG A 154 -19.61 -5.64 -8.16
CA ARG A 154 -19.72 -5.10 -9.53
C ARG A 154 -19.06 -3.73 -9.64
N MET A 155 -19.34 -2.82 -8.70
CA MET A 155 -18.79 -1.47 -8.70
C MET A 155 -17.28 -1.47 -8.51
N ILE A 156 -16.74 -2.34 -7.66
CA ILE A 156 -15.29 -2.51 -7.50
C ILE A 156 -14.67 -2.86 -8.85
N ARG A 157 -15.17 -3.90 -9.50
CA ARG A 157 -14.60 -4.40 -10.77
C ARG A 157 -14.75 -3.43 -11.93
N THR A 158 -15.86 -2.72 -12.04
CA THR A 158 -16.19 -1.92 -13.23
C THR A 158 -15.90 -0.42 -13.08
N MET A 159 -15.59 0.04 -11.88
CA MET A 159 -15.43 1.47 -11.63
C MET A 159 -14.30 1.80 -10.63
N PHE A 160 -14.26 1.15 -9.45
CA PHE A 160 -13.34 1.61 -8.41
C PHE A 160 -11.88 1.38 -8.76
N TRP A 161 -11.53 0.23 -9.34
CA TRP A 161 -10.15 -0.02 -9.75
C TRP A 161 -9.63 1.05 -10.71
N ASP A 162 -10.42 1.42 -11.71
CA ASP A 162 -10.01 2.43 -12.70
C ASP A 162 -9.97 3.85 -12.09
N ASN A 163 -10.95 4.22 -11.28
CA ASN A 163 -11.00 5.53 -10.63
C ASN A 163 -9.90 5.75 -9.59
N LEU A 164 -9.44 4.67 -8.93
CA LEU A 164 -8.35 4.71 -7.96
C LEU A 164 -6.98 4.47 -8.59
N THR A 165 -6.91 4.23 -9.91
CA THR A 165 -5.64 4.09 -10.62
C THR A 165 -4.96 5.43 -10.79
N ARG A 166 -3.65 5.45 -10.54
CA ARG A 166 -2.76 6.60 -10.70
C ARG A 166 -1.57 6.21 -11.58
N ARG A 167 -0.96 7.23 -12.19
CA ARG A 167 0.32 7.15 -12.92
C ARG A 167 1.12 8.40 -12.64
N ILE A 168 2.43 8.28 -12.67
CA ILE A 168 3.33 9.43 -12.56
C ILE A 168 3.96 9.66 -13.94
N ASP A 169 3.17 10.15 -14.87
CA ASP A 169 3.57 10.58 -16.21
C ASP A 169 2.84 11.89 -16.56
N ALA A 170 3.06 12.41 -17.77
CA ALA A 170 2.49 13.70 -18.21
C ALA A 170 0.95 13.78 -18.06
N GLU A 171 0.26 12.65 -18.21
CA GLU A 171 -1.20 12.56 -18.08
C GLU A 171 -1.67 12.42 -16.63
N GLY A 172 -0.91 11.66 -15.82
CA GLY A 172 -1.30 11.31 -14.45
C GLY A 172 -0.87 12.30 -13.38
N LEU A 173 0.17 13.12 -13.64
CA LEU A 173 0.77 14.04 -12.67
C LEU A 173 -0.23 15.01 -12.04
N GLU A 174 -1.19 15.51 -12.80
CA GLU A 174 -2.20 16.45 -12.28
C GLU A 174 -2.94 15.93 -11.04
N LYS A 175 -3.25 14.62 -11.03
CA LYS A 175 -3.94 13.97 -9.90
C LYS A 175 -3.04 13.71 -8.71
N VAL A 176 -1.75 13.41 -8.94
CA VAL A 176 -0.84 12.91 -7.88
C VAL A 176 0.04 13.99 -7.24
N LEU A 177 0.21 15.14 -7.91
CA LEU A 177 1.06 16.23 -7.40
C LEU A 177 0.51 16.89 -6.14
N LEU A 178 -0.82 16.97 -6.00
CA LEU A 178 -1.45 17.59 -4.84
C LEU A 178 -1.14 16.78 -3.57
N ASP A 179 -0.51 17.43 -2.61
CA ASP A 179 -0.25 16.89 -1.28
C ASP A 179 -0.92 17.76 -0.21
N PRO A 180 -2.06 17.32 0.35
CA PRO A 180 -2.76 18.04 1.43
C PRO A 180 -1.93 18.17 2.71
N LYS A 181 -0.90 17.33 2.87
CA LYS A 181 0.01 17.33 4.03
C LYS A 181 1.16 18.34 3.88
N ASN A 182 1.39 18.84 2.66
CA ASN A 182 2.46 19.81 2.40
C ASN A 182 2.14 21.16 3.06
N ARG A 183 2.92 21.54 4.05
CA ARG A 183 2.81 22.81 4.81
C ARG A 183 3.91 23.79 4.46
N SER A 184 4.76 23.47 3.49
CA SER A 184 5.83 24.37 3.08
C SER A 184 5.27 25.64 2.45
N SER A 185 6.05 26.72 2.51
CA SER A 185 5.74 27.97 1.80
C SER A 185 6.01 27.87 0.29
N HIS A 186 6.56 26.76 -0.16
CA HIS A 186 6.86 26.52 -1.55
C HIS A 186 5.56 26.33 -2.36
N ARG A 187 5.32 27.22 -3.33
CA ARG A 187 4.04 27.23 -4.07
C ARG A 187 4.04 26.35 -5.33
N ARG A 188 5.20 25.82 -5.71
CA ARG A 188 5.32 24.94 -6.86
C ARG A 188 5.38 23.50 -6.39
N GLN A 189 4.89 22.59 -7.21
CA GLN A 189 4.95 21.17 -6.92
C GLN A 189 6.36 20.65 -7.17
N LEU A 190 6.88 19.82 -6.30
CA LEU A 190 8.23 19.25 -6.42
C LEU A 190 8.15 17.77 -6.78
N LEU A 191 8.93 17.38 -7.76
CA LEU A 191 9.19 15.99 -8.11
C LEU A 191 10.69 15.72 -8.02
N TYR A 192 11.05 14.77 -7.18
CA TYR A 192 12.42 14.31 -7.01
C TYR A 192 12.65 13.06 -7.85
N VAL A 193 13.70 13.06 -8.65
CA VAL A 193 14.09 11.96 -9.54
C VAL A 193 15.48 11.50 -9.14
N PRO A 194 15.77 10.19 -9.02
CA PRO A 194 17.11 9.70 -8.73
C PRO A 194 18.14 10.26 -9.74
N GLU A 195 19.28 10.75 -9.25
CA GLU A 195 20.31 11.36 -10.12
C GLU A 195 20.92 10.38 -11.13
N ASN A 196 20.87 9.09 -10.82
CA ASN A 196 21.32 8.01 -11.70
C ASN A 196 20.26 7.55 -12.73
N GLU A 197 19.11 8.26 -12.82
CA GLU A 197 18.08 8.09 -13.86
C GLU A 197 17.98 9.31 -14.79
N PRO A 198 19.00 9.57 -15.65
CA PRO A 198 19.05 10.78 -16.46
C PRO A 198 17.95 10.88 -17.51
N ASP A 199 17.49 9.74 -18.07
CA ASP A 199 16.40 9.73 -19.05
C ASP A 199 15.08 10.15 -18.40
N MET A 200 14.81 9.67 -17.19
CA MET A 200 13.64 10.03 -16.40
C MET A 200 13.68 11.50 -15.98
N LEU A 201 14.86 11.98 -15.59
CA LEU A 201 15.06 13.40 -15.25
C LEU A 201 14.81 14.31 -16.46
N ALA A 202 15.30 13.92 -17.64
CA ALA A 202 15.07 14.65 -18.89
C ALA A 202 13.57 14.64 -19.27
N TYR A 203 12.90 13.49 -19.14
CA TYR A 203 11.47 13.35 -19.38
C TYR A 203 10.66 14.32 -18.52
N TYR A 204 10.81 14.29 -17.19
CA TYR A 204 10.02 15.16 -16.31
C TYR A 204 10.34 16.65 -16.48
N ARG A 205 11.58 17.01 -16.81
CA ARG A 205 11.92 18.40 -17.16
C ARG A 205 11.22 18.86 -18.43
N ARG A 206 11.11 17.99 -19.44
CA ARG A 206 10.32 18.25 -20.65
C ARG A 206 8.84 18.43 -20.30
N VAL A 207 8.25 17.52 -19.51
CA VAL A 207 6.85 17.63 -19.04
C VAL A 207 6.61 18.96 -18.30
N ALA A 208 7.52 19.37 -17.43
CA ALA A 208 7.41 20.64 -16.71
C ALA A 208 7.41 21.86 -17.64
N GLN A 209 8.09 21.79 -18.79
CA GLN A 209 8.09 22.84 -19.82
C GLN A 209 6.81 22.82 -20.65
N GLU A 210 6.33 21.63 -21.04
CA GLU A 210 5.14 21.43 -21.88
C GLU A 210 3.84 21.65 -21.11
N ARG A 211 3.84 21.43 -19.79
CA ARG A 211 2.69 21.55 -18.87
C ARG A 211 2.95 22.61 -17.77
N PRO A 212 3.06 23.92 -18.15
CA PRO A 212 3.28 24.99 -17.16
C PRO A 212 2.15 25.15 -16.14
N ASP A 213 0.97 24.65 -16.47
CA ASP A 213 -0.20 24.58 -15.58
C ASP A 213 0.05 23.74 -14.33
N LEU A 214 0.89 22.71 -14.40
CA LEU A 214 1.27 21.86 -13.27
C LEU A 214 2.15 22.59 -12.24
N LYS A 215 2.77 23.70 -12.60
CA LYS A 215 3.72 24.45 -11.75
C LYS A 215 4.77 23.53 -11.15
N LEU A 216 5.29 22.60 -11.96
CA LEU A 216 6.19 21.54 -11.55
C LEU A 216 7.64 22.02 -11.56
N ASP A 217 8.37 21.75 -10.47
CA ASP A 217 9.82 21.81 -10.38
C ASP A 217 10.38 20.38 -10.28
N VAL A 218 11.43 20.08 -11.04
CA VAL A 218 12.03 18.75 -11.11
C VAL A 218 13.46 18.82 -10.62
N GLU A 219 13.76 18.12 -9.53
CA GLU A 219 15.06 18.10 -8.88
C GLU A 219 15.67 16.70 -8.89
N ALA A 220 16.98 16.63 -9.04
CA ALA A 220 17.71 15.38 -8.90
C ALA A 220 17.87 15.05 -7.42
N LEU A 221 17.57 13.80 -7.04
CA LEU A 221 17.81 13.27 -5.70
C LEU A 221 19.12 12.50 -5.70
N PRO A 222 20.05 12.76 -4.78
CA PRO A 222 21.30 12.02 -4.68
C PRO A 222 21.06 10.55 -4.39
N THR A 223 21.98 9.68 -4.82
CA THR A 223 21.88 8.23 -4.56
C THR A 223 22.08 7.86 -3.10
N HIS A 224 22.68 8.73 -2.30
CA HIS A 224 22.87 8.55 -0.85
C HIS A 224 22.38 9.78 -0.11
N PHE A 225 21.58 9.54 0.91
CA PHE A 225 21.01 10.59 1.77
C PHE A 225 21.07 10.18 3.24
N THR A 226 21.36 11.17 4.09
CA THR A 226 21.42 11.03 5.55
C THR A 226 20.11 11.50 6.19
N PRO A 227 19.86 11.16 7.46
CA PRO A 227 18.73 11.72 8.21
C PRO A 227 18.69 13.26 8.21
N GLU A 228 19.85 13.92 8.26
CA GLU A 228 19.96 15.38 8.20
C GLU A 228 19.53 15.90 6.81
N TYR A 229 19.99 15.27 5.74
CA TYR A 229 19.55 15.61 4.39
C TYR A 229 18.03 15.49 4.23
N VAL A 230 17.43 14.39 4.70
CA VAL A 230 15.97 14.20 4.62
C VAL A 230 15.24 15.20 5.51
N ARG A 231 15.76 15.52 6.70
CA ARG A 231 15.19 16.58 7.54
C ARG A 231 15.16 17.93 6.79
N ASP A 232 16.26 18.29 6.12
CA ASP A 232 16.32 19.54 5.36
C ASP A 232 15.41 19.50 4.13
N LEU A 233 15.29 18.33 3.47
CA LEU A 233 14.36 18.07 2.38
C LEU A 233 12.89 18.23 2.81
N ASN A 234 12.56 17.93 4.06
CA ASN A 234 11.21 18.11 4.61
C ASN A 234 10.74 19.58 4.65
N GLN A 235 11.64 20.55 4.48
CA GLN A 235 11.26 21.96 4.26
C GLN A 235 10.64 22.18 2.87
N ARG A 236 10.92 21.29 1.94
CA ARG A 236 10.47 21.33 0.55
C ARG A 236 9.97 19.94 0.13
N PRO A 237 8.90 19.42 0.78
CA PRO A 237 8.42 18.07 0.50
C PRO A 237 7.91 17.97 -0.94
N GLY A 238 8.15 16.83 -1.55
CA GLY A 238 7.77 16.56 -2.92
C GLY A 238 7.45 15.10 -3.18
N LEU A 239 6.94 14.86 -4.38
CA LEU A 239 6.69 13.53 -4.89
C LEU A 239 8.03 12.87 -5.26
N LEU A 240 8.16 11.57 -5.03
CA LEU A 240 9.28 10.79 -5.52
C LEU A 240 8.89 10.06 -6.79
N ALA A 241 9.76 10.11 -7.79
CA ALA A 241 9.61 9.34 -9.01
C ALA A 241 9.63 7.83 -8.71
N ILE A 242 8.85 7.08 -9.44
CA ILE A 242 8.76 5.62 -9.36
C ILE A 242 9.00 5.02 -10.76
N ALA A 243 9.03 3.69 -10.88
CA ALA A 243 9.35 3.02 -12.13
C ALA A 243 8.49 3.49 -13.31
N MET A 244 9.12 3.61 -14.46
CA MET A 244 8.47 3.91 -15.74
C MET A 244 8.88 2.90 -16.79
N GLU A 245 8.03 2.69 -17.79
CA GLU A 245 8.34 1.89 -18.98
C GLU A 245 8.94 2.79 -20.07
N LYS A 246 10.08 2.36 -20.64
CA LYS A 246 10.66 2.99 -21.82
C LYS A 246 9.94 2.47 -23.06
N GLN A 247 9.32 3.37 -23.80
CA GLN A 247 8.73 3.11 -25.11
C GLN A 247 9.66 3.64 -26.18
N VAL A 248 10.07 2.77 -27.09
CA VAL A 248 10.91 3.16 -28.23
C VAL A 248 10.01 3.22 -29.45
N ASP A 249 9.90 4.38 -30.08
CA ASP A 249 9.24 4.52 -31.36
C ASP A 249 10.06 3.79 -32.42
N GLU A 250 9.50 2.75 -33.02
CA GLU A 250 10.19 1.87 -33.97
C GLU A 250 10.61 2.60 -35.26
N LEU A 251 9.94 3.70 -35.62
CA LEU A 251 10.21 4.45 -36.85
C LEU A 251 11.27 5.53 -36.66
N THR A 252 11.23 6.20 -35.52
CA THR A 252 12.12 7.33 -35.25
C THR A 252 13.29 7.00 -34.33
N GLY A 253 13.22 5.88 -33.61
CA GLY A 253 14.15 5.54 -32.55
C GLY A 253 14.02 6.44 -31.30
N ALA A 254 13.04 7.33 -31.27
CA ALA A 254 12.81 8.20 -30.12
C ALA A 254 12.37 7.38 -28.90
N VAL A 255 12.98 7.68 -27.75
CA VAL A 255 12.61 7.06 -26.47
C VAL A 255 11.63 7.98 -25.76
N ASP A 256 10.44 7.47 -25.49
CA ASP A 256 9.48 8.11 -24.60
C ASP A 256 9.29 7.25 -23.34
N MET A 257 8.72 7.84 -22.30
CA MET A 257 8.54 7.19 -21.01
C MET A 257 7.06 7.20 -20.64
N LYS A 258 6.55 6.05 -20.21
CA LYS A 258 5.18 5.88 -19.76
C LYS A 258 5.15 5.47 -18.31
N GLY A 259 4.29 6.12 -17.52
CA GLY A 259 4.07 5.75 -16.12
C GLY A 259 3.45 4.37 -15.99
N ILE A 260 4.04 3.52 -15.16
CA ILE A 260 3.43 2.26 -14.76
C ILE A 260 2.26 2.56 -13.82
N PRO A 261 1.07 1.95 -14.00
CA PRO A 261 -0.08 2.22 -13.15
C PRO A 261 0.07 1.61 -11.76
N PHE A 262 -0.55 2.26 -10.77
CA PHE A 262 -0.78 1.72 -9.43
C PHE A 262 -2.15 2.17 -8.90
N VAL A 263 -2.69 1.45 -7.92
CA VAL A 263 -3.99 1.75 -7.32
C VAL A 263 -3.77 2.31 -5.93
N VAL A 264 -4.43 3.44 -5.62
CA VAL A 264 -4.37 4.07 -4.30
C VAL A 264 -5.41 3.48 -3.34
N PRO A 265 -5.18 3.48 -2.01
CA PRO A 265 -6.07 2.82 -1.03
C PRO A 265 -7.41 3.54 -0.82
N GLY A 266 -7.61 4.72 -1.41
CA GLY A 266 -8.86 5.46 -1.35
C GLY A 266 -8.75 6.81 -2.05
N ALA A 267 -9.91 7.42 -2.37
CA ALA A 267 -9.98 8.61 -3.22
C ALA A 267 -9.20 9.84 -2.69
N ARG A 268 -9.00 9.94 -1.39
CA ARG A 268 -8.24 11.04 -0.79
C ARG A 268 -6.71 10.85 -0.82
N PHE A 269 -6.24 9.65 -1.22
CA PHE A 269 -4.81 9.32 -1.31
C PHE A 269 -4.34 9.38 -2.75
N ASN A 270 -3.11 9.85 -2.95
CA ASN A 270 -2.49 9.95 -4.26
C ASN A 270 -1.10 9.29 -4.31
N GLU A 271 -0.67 8.70 -3.22
CA GLU A 271 0.62 8.05 -3.07
C GLU A 271 0.54 6.54 -3.33
N LEU A 272 1.62 5.98 -3.84
CA LEU A 272 1.88 4.53 -3.81
C LEU A 272 2.30 4.17 -2.39
N TYR A 273 1.45 3.44 -1.67
CA TYR A 273 1.77 2.91 -0.34
C TYR A 273 2.23 1.46 -0.42
N ASN A 274 3.12 1.05 0.50
CA ASN A 274 3.75 -0.27 0.47
C ASN A 274 2.74 -1.41 0.72
N TRP A 275 2.40 -1.69 1.99
CA TRP A 275 1.57 -2.87 2.32
C TRP A 275 0.13 -2.77 1.83
N ASP A 276 -0.40 -1.55 1.71
CA ASP A 276 -1.71 -1.30 1.09
C ASP A 276 -1.76 -1.85 -0.33
N SER A 277 -0.70 -1.63 -1.12
CA SER A 277 -0.61 -2.14 -2.49
C SER A 277 -0.66 -3.66 -2.55
N TYR A 278 -0.08 -4.35 -1.56
CA TYR A 278 -0.19 -5.81 -1.47
C TYR A 278 -1.65 -6.25 -1.25
N PHE A 279 -2.36 -5.67 -0.28
CA PHE A 279 -3.76 -6.03 -0.02
C PHE A 279 -4.67 -5.68 -1.19
N ILE A 280 -4.46 -4.53 -1.84
CA ILE A 280 -5.15 -4.13 -3.06
C ILE A 280 -4.90 -5.15 -4.18
N ALA A 281 -3.66 -5.61 -4.35
CA ALA A 281 -3.29 -6.56 -5.38
C ALA A 281 -3.98 -7.93 -5.21
N LEU A 282 -4.27 -8.37 -3.97
CA LEU A 282 -5.05 -9.58 -3.76
C LEU A 282 -6.43 -9.47 -4.41
N GLY A 283 -7.09 -8.32 -4.26
CA GLY A 283 -8.37 -8.06 -4.92
C GLY A 283 -8.25 -7.91 -6.44
N LEU A 284 -7.20 -7.23 -6.91
CA LEU A 284 -6.93 -7.06 -8.34
C LEU A 284 -6.69 -8.40 -9.04
N LEU A 285 -5.93 -9.30 -8.44
CA LEU A 285 -5.66 -10.64 -8.98
C LEU A 285 -6.93 -11.48 -9.02
N GLU A 286 -7.79 -11.39 -8.00
CA GLU A 286 -9.09 -12.07 -7.97
C GLU A 286 -10.02 -11.54 -9.09
N ASP A 287 -10.00 -10.24 -9.34
CA ASP A 287 -10.80 -9.60 -10.40
C ASP A 287 -10.14 -9.67 -11.80
N GLY A 288 -8.99 -10.36 -11.95
CA GLY A 288 -8.29 -10.54 -13.22
C GLY A 288 -7.56 -9.30 -13.72
N ARG A 289 -7.27 -8.32 -12.86
CA ARG A 289 -6.57 -7.07 -13.17
C ARG A 289 -5.05 -7.20 -12.93
N LEU A 290 -4.45 -8.19 -13.61
CA LEU A 290 -2.99 -8.43 -13.52
C LEU A 290 -2.17 -7.21 -13.99
N ASP A 291 -2.69 -6.46 -14.96
CA ASP A 291 -2.14 -5.19 -15.45
C ASP A 291 -1.87 -4.17 -14.31
N LEU A 292 -2.78 -4.09 -13.34
CA LEU A 292 -2.67 -3.20 -12.19
C LEU A 292 -1.92 -3.85 -11.02
N ALA A 293 -2.01 -5.17 -10.86
CA ALA A 293 -1.36 -5.86 -9.76
C ALA A 293 0.16 -5.97 -9.94
N LYS A 294 0.66 -6.04 -11.17
CA LYS A 294 2.11 -6.14 -11.48
C LYS A 294 2.86 -4.83 -11.23
N GLY A 295 2.23 -3.70 -11.54
CA GLY A 295 2.86 -2.38 -11.46
C GLY A 295 3.53 -2.07 -10.12
N PRO A 296 2.86 -2.25 -8.96
CA PRO A 296 3.46 -2.01 -7.66
C PRO A 296 4.72 -2.84 -7.38
N VAL A 297 4.81 -4.09 -7.85
CA VAL A 297 6.04 -4.88 -7.71
C VAL A 297 7.20 -4.24 -8.49
N ASP A 298 6.95 -3.78 -9.72
CA ASP A 298 7.98 -3.07 -10.52
C ASP A 298 8.40 -1.75 -9.84
N HIS A 299 7.47 -1.04 -9.22
CA HIS A 299 7.77 0.16 -8.44
C HIS A 299 8.62 -0.15 -7.21
N PHE A 300 8.31 -1.20 -6.46
CA PHE A 300 9.06 -1.58 -5.27
C PHE A 300 10.48 -2.03 -5.60
N VAL A 301 10.66 -2.71 -6.73
CA VAL A 301 12.01 -3.03 -7.26
C VAL A 301 12.79 -1.72 -7.51
N PHE A 302 12.18 -0.77 -8.18
CA PHE A 302 12.77 0.54 -8.43
C PHE A 302 13.10 1.28 -7.12
N GLU A 303 12.20 1.30 -6.15
CA GLU A 303 12.44 1.93 -4.85
C GLU A 303 13.62 1.30 -4.10
N ILE A 304 13.76 -0.03 -4.12
CA ILE A 304 14.90 -0.72 -3.51
C ILE A 304 16.21 -0.38 -4.24
N GLU A 305 16.17 -0.28 -5.56
CA GLU A 305 17.35 0.03 -6.37
C GLU A 305 17.86 1.46 -6.15
N HIS A 306 16.94 2.44 -6.05
CA HIS A 306 17.27 3.87 -6.05
C HIS A 306 17.11 4.56 -4.69
N TYR A 307 16.18 4.09 -3.85
CA TYR A 307 15.92 4.64 -2.51
C TYR A 307 16.31 3.68 -1.38
N HIS A 308 16.89 2.51 -1.73
CA HIS A 308 17.46 1.49 -0.83
C HIS A 308 16.44 0.74 0.05
N LYS A 309 15.16 0.99 -0.10
CA LYS A 309 14.06 0.31 0.59
C LYS A 309 12.74 0.54 -0.14
N ILE A 310 11.75 -0.28 0.16
CA ILE A 310 10.36 0.07 -0.14
C ILE A 310 9.92 1.09 0.89
N MET A 311 9.50 2.26 0.43
CA MET A 311 9.08 3.33 1.32
C MET A 311 7.66 3.13 1.81
N ASN A 312 7.31 3.79 2.92
CA ASN A 312 5.93 3.85 3.41
C ASN A 312 4.98 4.40 2.33
N GLY A 313 5.46 5.37 1.56
CA GLY A 313 4.81 5.93 0.38
C GLY A 313 5.78 6.79 -0.40
N ASN A 314 5.48 7.10 -1.65
CA ASN A 314 6.38 7.78 -2.58
C ASN A 314 6.41 9.32 -2.42
N ARG A 315 6.57 9.79 -1.18
CA ARG A 315 6.84 11.20 -0.85
C ARG A 315 8.19 11.34 -0.16
N SER A 316 8.86 12.45 -0.35
CA SER A 316 10.22 12.69 0.15
C SER A 316 10.38 12.55 1.67
N TYR A 317 9.33 12.82 2.43
CA TYR A 317 9.34 12.64 3.87
C TYR A 317 9.27 11.16 4.34
N TYR A 318 9.07 10.22 3.42
CA TYR A 318 9.10 8.78 3.68
C TYR A 318 10.43 8.10 3.36
N LEU A 319 11.43 8.82 2.85
CA LEU A 319 12.72 8.26 2.42
C LEU A 319 13.44 7.40 3.47
N LEU A 320 13.20 7.67 4.75
CA LEU A 320 13.84 6.94 5.86
C LEU A 320 12.93 5.86 6.48
N ARG A 321 11.69 5.70 6.01
CA ARG A 321 10.71 4.82 6.63
C ARG A 321 10.11 3.85 5.63
N SER A 322 10.08 2.55 6.02
CA SER A 322 9.40 1.49 5.28
C SER A 322 8.01 1.19 5.86
N GLN A 323 7.47 0.04 5.56
CA GLN A 323 6.27 -0.58 6.12
C GLN A 323 6.46 -2.10 6.19
N PRO A 324 5.51 -2.88 6.76
CA PRO A 324 5.65 -4.34 6.86
C PRO A 324 5.99 -5.01 5.52
N PRO A 325 6.96 -5.94 5.50
CA PRO A 325 7.51 -6.52 4.27
C PRO A 325 6.60 -7.60 3.69
N PHE A 326 6.01 -7.34 2.51
CA PHE A 326 5.16 -8.28 1.77
C PHE A 326 5.69 -8.60 0.37
N LEU A 327 6.83 -8.07 -0.06
CA LEU A 327 7.27 -8.13 -1.46
C LEU A 327 7.41 -9.56 -1.98
N THR A 328 7.89 -10.52 -1.19
CA THR A 328 8.09 -11.90 -1.66
C THR A 328 6.78 -12.62 -1.96
N ASP A 329 5.80 -12.57 -1.05
CA ASP A 329 4.47 -13.15 -1.30
C ASP A 329 3.74 -12.41 -2.43
N PHE A 330 3.89 -11.08 -2.49
CA PHE A 330 3.35 -10.29 -3.58
C PHE A 330 3.91 -10.73 -4.95
N THR A 331 5.23 -10.80 -5.07
CA THR A 331 5.93 -11.25 -6.28
C THR A 331 5.48 -12.66 -6.68
N ARG A 332 5.41 -13.59 -5.72
CA ARG A 332 5.00 -14.97 -5.94
C ARG A 332 3.58 -15.06 -6.52
N ARG A 333 2.64 -14.30 -5.97
CA ARG A 333 1.24 -14.28 -6.45
C ARG A 333 1.11 -13.70 -7.85
N VAL A 334 1.78 -12.58 -8.12
CA VAL A 334 1.80 -11.96 -9.45
C VAL A 334 2.46 -12.90 -10.45
N TYR A 335 3.61 -13.52 -10.11
CA TYR A 335 4.30 -14.46 -10.97
C TYR A 335 3.43 -15.68 -11.33
N ALA A 336 2.78 -16.28 -10.34
CA ALA A 336 1.88 -17.40 -10.57
C ALA A 336 0.76 -17.04 -11.57
N ARG A 337 0.25 -15.82 -11.49
CA ARG A 337 -0.78 -15.34 -12.42
C ARG A 337 -0.23 -15.03 -13.80
N LEU A 338 0.97 -14.44 -13.90
CA LEU A 338 1.67 -14.21 -15.17
C LEU A 338 1.87 -15.52 -15.93
N VAL A 339 2.35 -16.57 -15.26
CA VAL A 339 2.55 -17.90 -15.86
C VAL A 339 1.24 -18.53 -16.29
N ALA A 340 0.17 -18.35 -15.51
CA ALA A 340 -1.14 -18.90 -15.83
C ALA A 340 -1.80 -18.21 -17.04
N ASP A 341 -1.72 -16.87 -17.11
CA ASP A 341 -2.38 -16.08 -18.15
C ASP A 341 -1.58 -16.04 -19.47
N GLU A 342 -0.23 -16.06 -19.38
CA GLU A 342 0.67 -16.00 -20.54
C GLU A 342 1.68 -17.16 -20.53
N PRO A 343 1.25 -18.43 -20.63
CA PRO A 343 2.13 -19.59 -20.44
C PRO A 343 3.22 -19.75 -21.52
N SER A 344 3.07 -19.07 -22.66
CA SER A 344 4.06 -19.10 -23.74
C SER A 344 5.20 -18.10 -23.55
N ARG A 345 5.06 -17.17 -22.62
CA ARG A 345 6.06 -16.13 -22.34
C ARG A 345 6.97 -16.55 -21.20
N ASP A 346 8.26 -16.29 -21.34
CA ASP A 346 9.21 -16.47 -20.24
C ASP A 346 9.11 -15.29 -19.26
N HIS A 347 8.61 -15.56 -18.05
CA HIS A 347 8.48 -14.58 -16.96
C HIS A 347 9.62 -14.69 -15.94
N LYS A 348 10.54 -15.65 -16.06
CA LYS A 348 11.68 -15.83 -15.13
C LYS A 348 12.59 -14.61 -15.02
N PRO A 349 12.88 -13.84 -16.07
CA PRO A 349 13.68 -12.61 -15.94
C PRO A 349 13.03 -11.54 -15.04
N TRP A 350 11.69 -11.41 -15.09
CA TRP A 350 10.95 -10.52 -14.20
C TRP A 350 11.01 -11.02 -12.75
N LEU A 351 10.75 -12.31 -12.53
CA LEU A 351 10.84 -12.93 -11.20
C LEU A 351 12.24 -12.78 -10.60
N LYS A 352 13.28 -13.04 -11.40
CA LYS A 352 14.69 -12.89 -10.97
C LYS A 352 14.96 -11.48 -10.46
N ARG A 353 14.56 -10.45 -11.22
CA ARG A 353 14.77 -9.05 -10.82
C ARG A 353 14.07 -8.73 -9.50
N ALA A 354 12.80 -9.13 -9.36
CA ALA A 354 12.02 -8.90 -8.15
C ALA A 354 12.61 -9.65 -6.94
N LEU A 355 13.05 -10.89 -7.12
CA LEU A 355 13.63 -11.69 -6.06
C LEU A 355 15.00 -11.17 -5.62
N CYS A 356 15.87 -10.75 -6.55
CA CYS A 356 17.13 -10.09 -6.22
C CYS A 356 16.92 -8.79 -5.43
N ALA A 357 15.93 -8.00 -5.80
CA ALA A 357 15.57 -6.79 -5.06
C ALA A 357 15.06 -7.13 -3.65
N ALA A 358 14.20 -8.14 -3.51
CA ALA A 358 13.71 -8.60 -2.21
C ALA A 358 14.87 -9.09 -1.30
N ILE A 359 15.80 -9.84 -1.84
CA ILE A 359 17.01 -10.28 -1.11
C ILE A 359 17.85 -9.07 -0.66
N LYS A 360 17.99 -8.07 -1.52
CA LYS A 360 18.70 -6.83 -1.17
C LYS A 360 18.00 -6.12 -0.03
N GLU A 361 16.68 -5.90 -0.12
CA GLU A 361 15.89 -5.25 0.93
C GLU A 361 15.97 -6.03 2.25
N TYR A 362 15.80 -7.34 2.22
CA TYR A 362 15.92 -8.20 3.40
C TYR A 362 17.25 -7.96 4.13
N ARG A 363 18.36 -7.94 3.38
CA ARG A 363 19.70 -7.77 3.95
C ARG A 363 20.00 -6.36 4.45
N THR A 364 19.60 -5.36 3.69
CA THR A 364 20.00 -3.97 3.94
C THR A 364 19.00 -3.18 4.80
N VAL A 365 17.77 -3.65 4.91
CA VAL A 365 16.74 -3.01 5.73
C VAL A 365 16.43 -3.84 6.97
N TRP A 366 15.94 -5.06 6.78
CA TRP A 366 15.36 -5.84 7.87
C TRP A 366 16.38 -6.61 8.70
N MET A 367 17.53 -6.99 8.11
CA MET A 367 18.62 -7.70 8.76
C MET A 367 19.86 -6.81 8.96
N SER A 368 19.69 -5.50 9.04
CA SER A 368 20.74 -4.53 9.37
C SER A 368 20.38 -3.73 10.61
N GLU A 369 21.40 -3.27 11.34
CA GLU A 369 21.21 -2.34 12.44
C GLU A 369 20.63 -0.99 11.91
N PRO A 370 19.76 -0.33 12.68
CA PRO A 370 19.29 -0.66 14.03
C PRO A 370 18.05 -1.58 14.06
N ARG A 371 17.53 -2.06 12.92
CA ARG A 371 16.34 -2.92 12.90
C ARG A 371 16.64 -4.33 13.40
N TRP A 372 17.78 -4.90 13.06
CA TRP A 372 18.18 -6.22 13.52
C TRP A 372 18.92 -6.14 14.85
N ASP A 373 18.55 -7.01 15.80
CA ASP A 373 19.21 -7.14 17.08
C ASP A 373 20.13 -8.38 17.06
N PRO A 374 21.47 -8.19 17.16
CA PRO A 374 22.42 -9.31 17.09
C PRO A 374 22.34 -10.25 18.29
N ALA A 375 21.84 -9.79 19.44
CA ALA A 375 21.76 -10.61 20.65
C ALA A 375 20.67 -11.68 20.55
N THR A 376 19.54 -11.35 19.98
CA THR A 376 18.40 -12.26 19.81
C THR A 376 18.28 -12.82 18.40
N GLY A 377 18.88 -12.16 17.40
CA GLY A 377 18.71 -12.48 15.99
C GLY A 377 17.34 -12.07 15.43
N LEU A 378 16.55 -11.31 16.19
CA LEU A 378 15.22 -10.83 15.82
C LEU A 378 15.29 -9.42 15.24
N SER A 379 14.24 -9.02 14.54
CA SER A 379 14.12 -7.70 13.93
C SER A 379 13.00 -6.89 14.59
N ARG A 380 13.09 -5.57 14.48
CA ARG A 380 12.13 -4.59 15.00
C ARG A 380 11.85 -3.50 13.99
N TYR A 381 10.74 -2.79 14.16
CA TYR A 381 10.50 -1.55 13.45
C TYR A 381 11.34 -0.44 14.08
N HIS A 382 12.26 0.11 13.32
CA HIS A 382 13.17 1.14 13.83
C HIS A 382 13.67 2.04 12.68
N PRO A 383 12.79 2.88 12.11
CA PRO A 383 13.22 3.80 11.06
C PRO A 383 14.10 4.92 11.64
N GLU A 384 14.96 5.43 10.82
CA GLU A 384 15.72 6.64 11.10
C GLU A 384 14.86 7.90 10.93
N GLY A 385 15.33 9.04 11.37
CA GLY A 385 14.68 10.34 11.17
C GLY A 385 14.90 11.29 12.32
N LEU A 386 14.82 12.59 12.00
CA LEU A 386 15.02 13.70 12.92
C LEU A 386 13.79 14.63 12.91
N GLY A 387 13.59 15.38 13.98
CA GLY A 387 12.50 16.36 14.08
C GLY A 387 11.11 15.75 14.24
N VAL A 388 10.09 16.56 14.07
CA VAL A 388 8.68 16.17 14.12
C VAL A 388 8.29 15.51 12.80
N PRO A 389 7.59 14.36 12.79
CA PRO A 389 7.10 13.75 11.54
C PRO A 389 6.22 14.72 10.74
N PRO A 390 6.60 15.09 9.50
CA PRO A 390 5.94 16.17 8.76
C PRO A 390 4.59 15.76 8.14
N GLU A 391 4.34 14.47 8.00
CA GLU A 391 3.14 13.90 7.40
C GLU A 391 1.89 13.95 8.29
N THR A 392 2.03 14.40 9.53
CA THR A 392 0.92 14.52 10.48
C THR A 392 0.18 15.86 10.32
N GLU A 393 -1.04 15.94 10.82
CA GLU A 393 -1.76 17.22 10.88
C GLU A 393 -1.05 18.21 11.81
N ALA A 394 -1.17 19.53 11.50
CA ALA A 394 -0.46 20.58 12.22
C ALA A 394 -0.71 20.60 13.74
N SER A 395 -1.90 20.19 14.17
CA SER A 395 -2.32 20.16 15.56
C SER A 395 -1.97 18.86 16.28
N HIS A 396 -1.53 17.82 15.56
CA HIS A 396 -1.38 16.46 16.08
C HIS A 396 -0.50 16.39 17.33
N PHE A 397 0.65 17.07 17.29
CA PHE A 397 1.61 17.08 18.40
C PHE A 397 1.54 18.34 19.29
N THR A 398 0.52 19.20 19.13
CA THR A 398 0.43 20.47 19.86
C THR A 398 0.47 20.26 21.38
N ASN A 399 -0.25 19.29 21.91
CA ASN A 399 -0.28 19.03 23.35
C ASN A 399 1.05 18.45 23.87
N LEU A 400 1.71 17.63 23.07
CA LEU A 400 3.04 17.07 23.39
C LEU A 400 4.11 18.17 23.42
N LEU A 401 4.08 19.10 22.45
CA LEU A 401 5.11 20.11 22.27
C LEU A 401 4.91 21.37 23.16
N ARG A 402 3.71 21.59 23.68
CA ARG A 402 3.37 22.76 24.50
C ARG A 402 4.30 22.96 25.71
N PRO A 403 4.60 21.95 26.55
CA PRO A 403 5.51 22.14 27.70
C PRO A 403 6.93 22.62 27.30
N TYR A 404 7.39 22.14 26.14
CA TYR A 404 8.68 22.55 25.60
C TYR A 404 8.63 23.98 25.04
N ALA A 405 7.58 24.36 24.35
CA ALA A 405 7.36 25.72 23.88
C ALA A 405 7.34 26.72 25.07
N GLU A 406 6.68 26.37 26.18
CA GLU A 406 6.66 27.14 27.40
C GLU A 406 8.07 27.24 28.05
N LYS A 407 8.82 26.13 28.07
CA LYS A 407 10.22 26.10 28.54
C LYS A 407 11.09 27.09 27.77
N TYR A 408 10.94 27.16 26.46
CA TYR A 408 11.70 28.05 25.58
C TYR A 408 11.05 29.44 25.41
N ARG A 409 9.90 29.71 26.04
CA ARG A 409 9.17 31.00 26.02
C ARG A 409 8.80 31.43 24.60
N CYS A 410 8.38 30.47 23.76
CA CYS A 410 7.98 30.70 22.37
C CYS A 410 6.65 30.01 22.05
N SER A 411 6.14 30.22 20.85
CA SER A 411 4.96 29.48 20.36
C SER A 411 5.31 28.03 20.00
N VAL A 412 4.31 27.14 20.01
CA VAL A 412 4.50 25.73 19.59
C VAL A 412 5.09 25.66 18.17
N ASN A 413 4.61 26.48 17.25
CA ASN A 413 5.11 26.51 15.86
C ASN A 413 6.58 26.98 15.79
N GLU A 414 6.98 27.90 16.64
CA GLU A 414 8.36 28.38 16.71
C GLU A 414 9.26 27.32 17.33
N PHE A 415 8.83 26.70 18.42
CA PHE A 415 9.54 25.58 19.03
C PHE A 415 9.72 24.43 18.02
N THR A 416 8.66 24.05 17.31
CA THR A 416 8.72 23.00 16.28
C THR A 416 9.78 23.33 15.24
N ARG A 417 9.81 24.57 14.72
CA ARG A 417 10.85 24.99 13.77
C ARG A 417 12.27 24.91 14.35
N MET A 418 12.46 25.37 15.59
CA MET A 418 13.76 25.30 16.27
C MET A 418 14.22 23.86 16.45
N TYR A 419 13.31 22.96 16.81
CA TYR A 419 13.57 21.55 16.99
C TYR A 419 13.86 20.85 15.66
N ASP A 420 13.06 21.10 14.63
CA ASP A 420 13.24 20.52 13.28
C ASP A 420 14.55 20.98 12.62
N HIS A 421 15.04 22.19 12.92
CA HIS A 421 16.34 22.68 12.42
C HIS A 421 17.52 22.31 13.34
N GLY A 422 17.29 21.54 14.40
CA GLY A 422 18.35 21.15 15.33
C GLY A 422 18.93 22.31 16.17
N GLN A 423 18.20 23.42 16.30
CA GLN A 423 18.60 24.58 17.11
C GLN A 423 18.41 24.33 18.61
N VAL A 424 17.51 23.41 18.93
CA VAL A 424 17.28 22.91 20.30
C VAL A 424 17.35 21.39 20.30
N HIS A 425 17.80 20.83 21.40
CA HIS A 425 17.94 19.39 21.59
C HIS A 425 17.17 18.96 22.83
N GLU A 426 16.21 18.06 22.66
CA GLU A 426 15.34 17.52 23.70
C GLU A 426 15.35 15.98 23.63
N PRO A 427 16.21 15.28 24.38
CA PRO A 427 16.37 13.83 24.29
C PRO A 427 15.07 13.04 24.52
N GLU A 428 14.18 13.53 25.37
CA GLU A 428 12.88 12.90 25.63
C GLU A 428 11.96 12.97 24.41
N LEU A 429 12.03 14.07 23.63
CA LEU A 429 11.30 14.20 22.36
C LEU A 429 11.93 13.34 21.27
N ASP A 430 13.25 13.26 21.21
CA ASP A 430 13.96 12.42 20.25
C ASP A 430 13.56 10.96 20.46
N GLU A 431 13.50 10.52 21.71
CA GLU A 431 13.03 9.17 22.06
C GLU A 431 11.56 8.98 21.71
N TYR A 432 10.69 9.93 22.07
CA TYR A 432 9.28 9.87 21.72
C TYR A 432 9.08 9.71 20.20
N PHE A 433 9.73 10.56 19.40
CA PHE A 433 9.58 10.52 17.94
C PHE A 433 10.23 9.30 17.29
N ARG A 434 11.26 8.71 17.90
CA ARG A 434 11.80 7.41 17.47
C ARG A 434 10.72 6.33 17.58
N HIS A 435 10.00 6.26 18.68
CA HIS A 435 8.91 5.31 18.87
C HIS A 435 7.70 5.63 17.99
N ASP A 436 7.34 6.89 17.82
CA ASP A 436 6.25 7.32 16.93
C ASP A 436 6.52 6.92 15.48
N ARG A 437 7.76 7.13 15.00
CA ARG A 437 8.16 6.68 13.66
C ARG A 437 8.10 5.16 13.51
N ALA A 438 8.51 4.41 14.54
CA ALA A 438 8.44 2.96 14.52
C ALA A 438 7.00 2.43 14.48
N VAL A 439 6.06 3.07 15.21
CA VAL A 439 4.63 2.75 15.11
C VAL A 439 4.12 2.95 13.69
N ARG A 440 4.52 4.04 13.04
CA ARG A 440 4.12 4.32 11.64
C ARG A 440 4.77 3.38 10.64
N GLU A 441 6.00 2.91 10.88
CA GLU A 441 6.64 1.87 10.07
C GLU A 441 5.94 0.52 10.23
N SER A 442 5.42 0.22 11.43
CA SER A 442 4.66 -1.01 11.69
C SER A 442 3.30 -1.07 11.00
N GLY A 443 2.81 0.06 10.50
CA GLY A 443 1.46 0.17 9.94
C GLY A 443 0.34 0.19 10.99
N HIS A 444 0.66 0.13 12.29
CA HIS A 444 -0.32 0.15 13.39
C HIS A 444 -0.49 1.55 13.99
N ASP A 445 -0.30 2.59 13.20
CA ASP A 445 -0.46 3.97 13.65
C ASP A 445 -1.94 4.34 13.83
N THR A 446 -2.33 4.99 14.95
CA THR A 446 -1.43 5.14 16.09
C THR A 446 -1.96 4.25 17.20
N SER A 447 -1.48 3.04 17.28
CA SER A 447 -1.93 2.04 18.24
C SER A 447 -1.24 2.22 19.58
N TYR A 448 -2.02 2.29 20.67
CA TYR A 448 -1.50 2.31 22.04
C TYR A 448 -0.70 1.03 22.40
N ARG A 449 -0.93 -0.09 21.70
CA ARG A 449 -0.25 -1.38 21.91
C ARG A 449 1.27 -1.24 21.83
N VAL A 450 1.75 -0.40 20.93
CA VAL A 450 3.17 -0.21 20.67
C VAL A 450 3.66 1.22 21.02
N GLU A 451 2.80 2.03 21.63
CA GLU A 451 3.12 3.42 22.00
C GLU A 451 4.32 3.48 22.94
N ARG A 452 5.27 4.35 22.62
CA ARG A 452 6.52 4.58 23.36
C ARG A 452 7.41 3.35 23.59
N ARG A 453 7.19 2.27 22.82
CA ARG A 453 7.99 1.05 22.89
C ARG A 453 8.29 0.43 21.55
N CYS A 454 7.60 0.81 20.50
CA CYS A 454 7.64 0.13 19.21
C CYS A 454 9.07 -0.05 18.69
N ALA A 455 9.92 0.96 18.79
CA ALA A 455 11.30 0.88 18.35
C ALA A 455 12.17 -0.12 19.15
N ASN A 456 11.68 -0.60 20.29
CA ASN A 456 12.36 -1.57 21.12
C ASN A 456 11.76 -2.99 21.00
N LEU A 457 10.60 -3.13 20.34
CA LEU A 457 9.88 -4.39 20.33
C LEU A 457 10.21 -5.24 19.10
N ALA A 458 10.66 -6.47 19.33
CA ALA A 458 10.55 -7.53 18.35
C ALA A 458 9.10 -8.02 18.34
N THR A 459 8.30 -7.50 17.39
CA THR A 459 6.89 -7.82 17.29
C THR A 459 6.65 -9.12 16.55
N ILE A 460 5.65 -9.90 16.96
CA ILE A 460 5.38 -11.21 16.35
C ILE A 460 4.98 -11.09 14.88
N ASP A 461 4.27 -10.04 14.50
CA ASP A 461 3.87 -9.79 13.12
C ASP A 461 5.08 -9.62 12.19
N LEU A 462 6.08 -8.80 12.57
CA LEU A 462 7.29 -8.63 11.77
C LEU A 462 8.08 -9.93 11.66
N GLN A 463 8.22 -10.68 12.77
CA GLN A 463 8.93 -11.96 12.71
C GLN A 463 8.23 -12.95 11.79
N ALA A 464 6.91 -13.04 11.83
CA ALA A 464 6.11 -13.90 10.95
C ALA A 464 6.28 -13.53 9.46
N LEU A 465 6.28 -12.21 9.16
CA LEU A 465 6.50 -11.71 7.80
C LEU A 465 7.91 -12.02 7.30
N LEU A 466 8.93 -11.82 8.12
CA LEU A 466 10.31 -12.15 7.74
C LEU A 466 10.56 -13.66 7.61
N TYR A 467 9.90 -14.46 8.44
CA TYR A 467 9.91 -15.93 8.26
C TYR A 467 9.30 -16.31 6.90
N LYS A 468 8.14 -15.73 6.57
CA LYS A 468 7.50 -15.93 5.26
C LYS A 468 8.42 -15.48 4.11
N TYR A 469 9.09 -14.35 4.29
CA TYR A 469 10.05 -13.81 3.32
C TYR A 469 11.19 -14.81 3.03
N GLU A 470 11.76 -15.38 4.09
CA GLU A 470 12.84 -16.37 4.01
C GLU A 470 12.38 -17.66 3.32
N VAL A 471 11.18 -18.15 3.66
CA VAL A 471 10.60 -19.35 3.03
C VAL A 471 10.27 -19.11 1.56
N ASP A 472 9.66 -17.96 1.21
CA ASP A 472 9.32 -17.64 -0.17
C ASP A 472 10.57 -17.56 -1.06
N ILE A 473 11.64 -16.91 -0.57
CA ILE A 473 12.90 -16.83 -1.30
C ILE A 473 13.46 -18.24 -1.51
N ALA A 474 13.49 -19.08 -0.46
CA ALA A 474 13.98 -20.45 -0.57
C ALA A 474 13.21 -21.28 -1.59
N GLU A 475 11.87 -21.24 -1.52
CA GLU A 475 11.03 -22.00 -2.43
C GLU A 475 11.17 -21.51 -3.87
N LEU A 476 11.19 -20.20 -4.12
CA LEU A 476 11.34 -19.64 -5.46
C LEU A 476 12.72 -19.94 -6.06
N ILE A 477 13.81 -19.93 -5.28
CA ILE A 477 15.15 -20.33 -5.75
C ILE A 477 15.14 -21.80 -6.16
N ARG A 478 14.59 -22.68 -5.31
CA ARG A 478 14.53 -24.11 -5.57
C ARG A 478 13.68 -24.44 -6.79
N ASP A 479 12.48 -23.87 -6.86
CA ASP A 479 11.45 -24.33 -7.81
C ASP A 479 11.58 -23.64 -9.18
N GLU A 480 12.13 -22.42 -9.23
CA GLU A 480 12.17 -21.62 -10.46
C GLU A 480 13.58 -21.42 -11.04
N PHE A 481 14.64 -21.61 -10.23
CA PHE A 481 16.03 -21.33 -10.62
C PHE A 481 16.97 -22.52 -10.41
N ASP A 482 16.45 -23.75 -10.40
CA ASP A 482 17.25 -24.96 -10.26
C ASP A 482 18.22 -24.93 -9.04
N ASP A 483 17.74 -24.33 -7.93
CA ASP A 483 18.45 -24.13 -6.66
C ASP A 483 19.69 -23.21 -6.73
N ASP A 484 19.81 -22.37 -7.78
CA ASP A 484 20.89 -21.37 -7.90
C ASP A 484 20.36 -20.05 -8.50
N LEU A 485 20.32 -19.00 -7.68
CA LEU A 485 20.02 -17.64 -8.10
C LEU A 485 21.25 -16.77 -7.86
N ASP A 486 22.14 -16.66 -8.85
CA ASP A 486 23.38 -15.89 -8.76
C ASP A 486 24.23 -16.21 -7.52
N GLY A 487 24.29 -17.50 -7.13
CA GLY A 487 25.00 -17.99 -5.95
C GLY A 487 24.16 -18.03 -4.66
N GLU A 488 22.90 -17.64 -4.72
CA GLU A 488 21.94 -17.84 -3.62
C GLU A 488 21.32 -19.23 -3.75
N HIS A 489 21.34 -20.02 -2.66
CA HIS A 489 20.80 -21.37 -2.62
C HIS A 489 19.67 -21.51 -1.61
N SER A 490 18.66 -22.30 -1.92
CA SER A 490 17.46 -22.48 -1.09
C SER A 490 17.78 -22.96 0.32
N ALA A 491 18.77 -23.85 0.46
CA ALA A 491 19.18 -24.40 1.76
C ALA A 491 19.57 -23.32 2.77
N VAL A 492 20.28 -22.26 2.34
CA VAL A 492 20.70 -21.15 3.20
C VAL A 492 19.48 -20.38 3.71
N TRP A 493 18.48 -20.19 2.87
CA TRP A 493 17.26 -19.46 3.22
C TRP A 493 16.33 -20.28 4.13
N PHE A 494 16.21 -21.58 3.91
CA PHE A 494 15.52 -22.48 4.84
C PHE A 494 16.20 -22.53 6.21
N GLU A 495 17.55 -22.51 6.28
CA GLU A 495 18.27 -22.41 7.55
C GLU A 495 17.98 -21.09 8.28
N ARG A 496 17.90 -19.98 7.56
CA ARG A 496 17.49 -18.68 8.13
C ARG A 496 16.09 -18.72 8.69
N ALA A 497 15.12 -19.25 7.94
CA ALA A 497 13.75 -19.43 8.39
C ALA A 497 13.66 -20.31 9.66
N ALA A 498 14.36 -21.44 9.66
CA ALA A 498 14.42 -22.32 10.82
C ALA A 498 15.11 -21.66 12.03
N PHE A 499 16.12 -20.82 11.79
CA PHE A 499 16.74 -20.02 12.86
C PHE A 499 15.74 -19.02 13.43
N ARG A 500 15.07 -18.23 12.59
CA ARG A 500 14.04 -17.26 13.03
C ARG A 500 12.95 -17.93 13.83
N GLN A 501 12.43 -19.07 13.36
CA GLN A 501 11.41 -19.84 14.09
C GLN A 501 11.88 -20.18 15.50
N ARG A 502 13.12 -20.71 15.65
CA ARG A 502 13.67 -21.01 16.98
C ARG A 502 13.78 -19.78 17.88
N GLN A 503 14.16 -18.62 17.31
CA GLN A 503 14.26 -17.37 18.09
C GLN A 503 12.89 -16.88 18.51
N VAL A 504 11.91 -16.96 17.63
CA VAL A 504 10.49 -16.63 17.95
C VAL A 504 9.97 -17.54 19.07
N ASP A 505 10.19 -18.85 18.98
CA ASP A 505 9.76 -19.78 20.02
C ASP A 505 10.51 -19.54 21.35
N THR A 506 11.77 -19.08 21.29
CA THR A 506 12.58 -18.82 22.49
C THR A 506 12.20 -17.55 23.20
N TYR A 507 11.96 -16.45 22.47
CA TYR A 507 11.78 -15.12 23.06
C TYR A 507 10.34 -14.66 23.11
N LEU A 508 9.51 -15.03 22.14
CA LEU A 508 8.15 -14.52 22.02
C LEU A 508 7.08 -15.48 22.56
N TRP A 509 7.37 -16.80 22.64
CA TRP A 509 6.42 -17.77 23.15
C TRP A 509 6.32 -17.72 24.68
N ASN A 510 5.09 -17.63 25.19
CA ASN A 510 4.81 -17.71 26.62
C ASN A 510 4.09 -19.01 26.95
N GLU A 511 4.81 -19.98 27.52
CA GLU A 511 4.27 -21.29 27.87
C GLU A 511 3.08 -21.20 28.85
N GLY A 512 3.13 -20.27 29.83
CA GLY A 512 2.08 -20.11 30.83
C GLY A 512 0.75 -19.55 30.27
N LYS A 513 0.82 -18.86 29.15
CA LYS A 513 -0.33 -18.28 28.45
C LYS A 513 -0.75 -19.06 27.21
N GLY A 514 0.16 -19.88 26.65
CA GLY A 514 -0.06 -20.56 25.38
C GLY A 514 -0.18 -19.62 24.18
N LEU A 515 0.48 -18.48 24.21
CA LEU A 515 0.39 -17.39 23.20
C LEU A 515 1.76 -16.80 22.94
N TYR A 516 1.93 -16.23 21.75
CA TYR A 516 3.06 -15.37 21.43
C TYR A 516 2.81 -13.93 21.89
N PHE A 517 3.85 -13.27 22.36
CA PHE A 517 3.85 -11.86 22.75
C PHE A 517 5.00 -11.14 22.06
N ASP A 518 4.89 -9.83 21.95
CA ASP A 518 6.01 -9.00 21.53
C ASP A 518 7.10 -9.02 22.61
N TYR A 519 8.36 -9.04 22.20
CA TYR A 519 9.51 -9.09 23.11
C TYR A 519 10.24 -7.76 23.15
N ASP A 520 10.47 -7.23 24.35
CA ASP A 520 11.22 -5.97 24.56
C ASP A 520 12.73 -6.27 24.52
N LEU A 521 13.43 -5.68 23.56
CA LEU A 521 14.86 -5.85 23.31
C LEU A 521 15.75 -4.95 24.19
N CYS A 522 15.17 -4.09 25.07
CA CYS A 522 15.90 -3.18 25.95
C CYS A 522 15.91 -3.62 27.40
#